data_da9359422c6b454e9d51e73fc31dedab
#
_entry.id   da9359422c6b454e9d51e73fc31dedab
#
_cell.length_a   1.000
_cell.length_b   1.000
_cell.length_c   1.000
_cell.angle_alpha   90.00
_cell.angle_beta   90.00
_cell.angle_gamma   90.00
#
_symmetry.space_group_name_H-M   'P 1'
#
loop_
_entity.id
_entity.type
_entity.pdbx_description
1 polymer ?
#
loop_
_entity_poly.entity_id
_entity_poly.type
_entity_poly.pdbx_seq_one_letter_code
_entity_poly.pdbx_strand_id
1 'polypeptide(L)'
;MELIEEYVDDGYSGINFERPAFKKMMEDVITGRINCIVVKDLSRFGRDYIDSGRYLQRVFPSLDIRFIALNDNYDSYTASETEKNLVIPFKSFINDNYCRDTSAKVRSVCKVKRKQGQFISNYAPYGYEKDKEDKHKIVIDKEAEYVVRKIFSMKLEGYSSYSIAKHLNDNGIPSPMEHKKAKGIRYKTGFSTKAVAKWDTPAVNRILTNEIYIGTLQQGKREKIN
;
A
#
# COMPACT_ATOMS: atom_id res chain seq x y z
N MET A 1 20.12 -28.44 -10.55
CA MET A 1 19.71 -27.34 -9.63
C MET A 1 18.42 -27.79 -8.97
N GLU A 2 18.36 -27.79 -7.66
CA GLU A 2 17.21 -28.21 -6.85
C GLU A 2 16.58 -26.97 -6.24
N LEU A 3 15.25 -26.85 -6.26
CA LEU A 3 14.54 -25.77 -5.58
C LEU A 3 14.40 -26.10 -4.11
N ILE A 4 15.06 -25.32 -3.26
CA ILE A 4 15.06 -25.51 -1.81
C ILE A 4 13.90 -24.77 -1.14
N GLU A 5 13.68 -23.49 -1.52
CA GLU A 5 12.66 -22.63 -0.90
C GLU A 5 12.25 -21.50 -1.85
N GLU A 6 11.01 -21.02 -1.70
CA GLU A 6 10.52 -19.80 -2.35
C GLU A 6 10.34 -18.70 -1.30
N TYR A 7 10.96 -17.54 -1.52
CA TYR A 7 10.91 -16.39 -0.62
C TYR A 7 10.01 -15.31 -1.20
N VAL A 8 8.87 -15.08 -0.57
CA VAL A 8 7.85 -14.14 -1.06
C VAL A 8 7.58 -13.05 -0.02
N ASP A 9 7.77 -11.79 -0.42
CA ASP A 9 7.43 -10.61 0.37
C ASP A 9 6.20 -9.90 -0.24
N ASP A 10 5.00 -10.49 -0.08
CA ASP A 10 3.77 -9.89 -0.62
C ASP A 10 3.42 -8.59 0.12
N GLY A 11 3.19 -7.53 -0.65
CA GLY A 11 2.83 -6.21 -0.13
C GLY A 11 4.01 -5.33 0.32
N TYR A 12 5.24 -5.83 0.28
CA TYR A 12 6.43 -5.03 0.58
C TYR A 12 6.97 -4.30 -0.65
N SER A 13 7.56 -3.13 -0.43
CA SER A 13 8.25 -2.38 -1.48
C SER A 13 9.67 -2.91 -1.69
N GLY A 14 10.11 -3.01 -2.95
CA GLY A 14 11.50 -3.35 -3.28
C GLY A 14 12.53 -2.24 -2.99
N ILE A 15 12.15 -1.16 -2.31
CA ILE A 15 13.02 0.00 -2.04
C ILE A 15 14.09 -0.31 -0.98
N ASN A 16 13.80 -1.23 -0.06
CA ASN A 16 14.77 -1.62 0.98
C ASN A 16 14.85 -3.15 1.10
N PHE A 17 15.90 -3.61 1.78
CA PHE A 17 16.17 -5.02 2.05
C PHE A 17 15.74 -5.46 3.47
N GLU A 18 14.98 -4.63 4.20
CA GLU A 18 14.40 -4.92 5.52
C GLU A 18 13.14 -5.81 5.46
N ARG A 19 13.00 -6.60 4.39
CA ARG A 19 11.86 -7.47 4.13
C ARG A 19 12.04 -8.82 4.85
N PRO A 20 11.00 -9.36 5.50
CA PRO A 20 11.10 -10.60 6.28
C PRO A 20 11.59 -11.80 5.48
N ALA A 21 11.03 -12.04 4.28
CA ALA A 21 11.45 -13.16 3.44
C ALA A 21 12.87 -12.97 2.89
N PHE A 22 13.27 -11.72 2.58
CA PHE A 22 14.65 -11.43 2.20
C PHE A 22 15.64 -11.74 3.34
N LYS A 23 15.33 -11.36 4.59
CA LYS A 23 16.19 -11.67 5.75
C LYS A 23 16.33 -13.17 5.94
N LYS A 24 15.23 -13.92 5.86
CA LYS A 24 15.25 -15.39 5.93
C LYS A 24 16.11 -15.98 4.81
N MET A 25 15.96 -15.50 3.58
CA MET A 25 16.80 -15.91 2.45
C MET A 25 18.30 -15.68 2.77
N MET A 26 18.65 -14.53 3.33
CA MET A 26 20.03 -14.22 3.70
C MET A 26 20.56 -15.11 4.83
N GLU A 27 19.74 -15.49 5.79
CA GLU A 27 20.08 -16.48 6.83
C GLU A 27 20.40 -17.85 6.18
N ASP A 28 19.58 -18.30 5.25
CA ASP A 28 19.80 -19.55 4.51
C ASP A 28 21.05 -19.49 3.59
N VAL A 29 21.38 -18.31 3.05
CA VAL A 29 22.66 -18.07 2.36
C VAL A 29 23.85 -18.21 3.31
N ILE A 30 23.81 -17.52 4.45
CA ILE A 30 24.91 -17.50 5.42
C ILE A 30 25.14 -18.89 6.03
N THR A 31 24.09 -19.66 6.25
CA THR A 31 24.19 -21.04 6.76
C THR A 31 24.62 -22.06 5.68
N GLY A 32 24.77 -21.62 4.42
CA GLY A 32 25.14 -22.50 3.31
C GLY A 32 24.02 -23.43 2.84
N ARG A 33 22.79 -23.21 3.28
CA ARG A 33 21.62 -23.99 2.86
C ARG A 33 21.29 -23.78 1.40
N ILE A 34 21.52 -22.57 0.85
CA ILE A 34 21.36 -22.21 -0.54
C ILE A 34 22.64 -21.62 -1.10
N ASN A 35 22.95 -21.93 -2.35
CA ASN A 35 24.12 -21.46 -3.09
C ASN A 35 23.76 -20.77 -4.42
N CYS A 36 22.46 -20.69 -4.72
CA CYS A 36 21.96 -20.01 -5.92
C CYS A 36 20.67 -19.28 -5.61
N ILE A 37 20.57 -18.02 -6.07
CA ILE A 37 19.38 -17.18 -5.98
C ILE A 37 18.88 -16.93 -7.41
N VAL A 38 17.61 -17.21 -7.64
CA VAL A 38 16.95 -16.96 -8.94
C VAL A 38 15.84 -15.96 -8.76
N VAL A 39 15.85 -14.88 -9.52
CA VAL A 39 14.80 -13.87 -9.55
C VAL A 39 14.24 -13.69 -10.96
N LYS A 40 13.02 -13.20 -11.05
CA LYS A 40 12.42 -12.90 -12.35
C LYS A 40 13.19 -11.80 -13.09
N ASP A 41 13.49 -10.71 -12.39
CA ASP A 41 14.24 -9.55 -12.87
C ASP A 41 14.92 -8.81 -11.70
N LEU A 42 15.88 -7.95 -12.01
CA LEU A 42 16.61 -7.17 -11.01
C LEU A 42 15.71 -6.25 -10.16
N SER A 43 14.59 -5.78 -10.72
CA SER A 43 13.66 -4.92 -9.99
C SER A 43 12.90 -5.67 -8.88
N ARG A 44 12.80 -6.99 -8.98
CA ARG A 44 12.25 -7.88 -7.93
C ARG A 44 13.24 -8.10 -6.80
N PHE A 45 14.51 -8.19 -7.13
CA PHE A 45 15.55 -8.30 -6.12
C PHE A 45 15.62 -7.02 -5.28
N GLY A 46 15.83 -5.86 -5.91
CA GLY A 46 15.86 -4.56 -5.23
C GLY A 46 15.77 -3.41 -6.23
N ARG A 47 15.17 -2.29 -5.78
CA ARG A 47 15.06 -1.06 -6.57
C ARG A 47 16.09 -0.01 -6.18
N ASP A 48 16.66 -0.11 -4.99
CA ASP A 48 17.81 0.71 -4.61
C ASP A 48 19.07 0.18 -5.30
N TYR A 49 19.69 1.03 -6.11
CA TYR A 49 20.86 0.62 -6.90
C TYR A 49 22.12 0.44 -6.06
N ILE A 50 22.24 1.17 -4.93
CA ILE A 50 23.41 1.10 -4.04
C ILE A 50 23.39 -0.23 -3.30
N ASP A 51 22.29 -0.55 -2.64
CA ASP A 51 22.16 -1.78 -1.89
C ASP A 51 22.15 -3.00 -2.81
N SER A 52 21.44 -2.95 -3.94
CA SER A 52 21.46 -4.04 -4.93
C SER A 52 22.87 -4.27 -5.47
N GLY A 53 23.60 -3.19 -5.80
CA GLY A 53 24.99 -3.25 -6.22
C GLY A 53 25.90 -3.86 -5.16
N ARG A 54 25.72 -3.50 -3.89
CA ARG A 54 26.47 -4.08 -2.77
C ARG A 54 26.29 -5.60 -2.67
N TYR A 55 25.06 -6.09 -2.79
CA TYR A 55 24.79 -7.54 -2.74
C TYR A 55 25.38 -8.24 -3.96
N LEU A 56 25.14 -7.73 -5.18
CA LEU A 56 25.54 -8.39 -6.41
C LEU A 56 27.05 -8.35 -6.65
N GLN A 57 27.73 -7.25 -6.26
CA GLN A 57 29.16 -7.07 -6.53
C GLN A 57 30.09 -7.50 -5.38
N ARG A 58 29.57 -7.56 -4.14
CA ARG A 58 30.40 -7.86 -2.96
C ARG A 58 29.88 -9.04 -2.15
N VAL A 59 28.64 -8.98 -1.67
CA VAL A 59 28.13 -9.97 -0.71
C VAL A 59 28.00 -11.35 -1.34
N PHE A 60 27.28 -11.46 -2.46
CA PHE A 60 27.08 -12.76 -3.13
C PHE A 60 28.39 -13.37 -3.65
N PRO A 61 29.27 -12.61 -4.32
CA PRO A 61 30.57 -13.16 -4.71
C PRO A 61 31.44 -13.60 -3.52
N SER A 62 31.43 -12.88 -2.39
CA SER A 62 32.20 -13.26 -1.20
C SER A 62 31.68 -14.52 -0.50
N LEU A 63 30.43 -14.90 -0.74
CA LEU A 63 29.78 -16.09 -0.22
C LEU A 63 29.64 -17.21 -1.27
N ASP A 64 30.25 -17.03 -2.44
CA ASP A 64 30.15 -17.93 -3.60
C ASP A 64 28.71 -18.26 -4.01
N ILE A 65 27.85 -17.25 -3.97
CA ILE A 65 26.43 -17.37 -4.35
C ILE A 65 26.26 -17.00 -5.82
N ARG A 66 25.74 -17.95 -6.59
CA ARG A 66 25.28 -17.71 -7.96
C ARG A 66 23.97 -16.92 -7.95
N PHE A 67 23.91 -15.82 -8.70
CA PHE A 67 22.72 -15.01 -8.84
C PHE A 67 22.25 -14.96 -10.29
N ILE A 68 20.96 -15.28 -10.52
CA ILE A 68 20.35 -15.35 -11.86
C ILE A 68 19.12 -14.43 -11.91
N ALA A 69 19.07 -13.51 -12.86
CA ALA A 69 17.90 -12.69 -13.18
C ALA A 69 17.39 -13.06 -14.60
N LEU A 70 16.25 -13.77 -14.66
CA LEU A 70 15.78 -14.42 -15.88
C LEU A 70 15.48 -13.43 -17.01
N ASN A 71 14.64 -12.42 -16.73
CA ASN A 71 14.24 -11.44 -17.74
C ASN A 71 15.37 -10.48 -18.16
N ASP A 72 16.38 -10.34 -17.31
CA ASP A 72 17.55 -9.50 -17.60
C ASP A 72 18.66 -10.28 -18.32
N ASN A 73 18.47 -11.59 -18.55
CA ASN A 73 19.48 -12.51 -19.09
C ASN A 73 20.83 -12.39 -18.35
N TYR A 74 20.77 -12.25 -17.02
CA TYR A 74 21.93 -12.10 -16.19
C TYR A 74 22.18 -13.34 -15.34
N ASP A 75 23.41 -13.83 -15.37
CA ASP A 75 23.90 -14.92 -14.55
C ASP A 75 25.30 -14.56 -14.05
N SER A 76 25.45 -14.43 -12.74
CA SER A 76 26.69 -13.97 -12.11
C SER A 76 27.92 -14.85 -12.42
N TYR A 77 27.73 -16.12 -12.79
CA TYR A 77 28.83 -17.02 -13.15
C TYR A 77 29.30 -16.84 -14.59
N THR A 78 28.39 -16.53 -15.51
CA THR A 78 28.71 -16.40 -16.94
C THR A 78 28.87 -14.94 -17.38
N ALA A 79 28.42 -13.98 -16.58
CA ALA A 79 28.47 -12.57 -16.90
C ALA A 79 29.94 -12.07 -16.98
N SER A 80 30.22 -11.27 -17.99
CA SER A 80 31.51 -10.58 -18.16
C SER A 80 31.69 -9.53 -17.04
N GLU A 81 32.94 -9.13 -16.81
CA GLU A 81 33.28 -8.06 -15.85
C GLU A 81 32.60 -6.73 -16.23
N THR A 82 32.44 -6.46 -17.53
CA THR A 82 31.72 -5.27 -18.01
C THR A 82 30.22 -5.34 -17.62
N GLU A 83 29.59 -6.50 -17.75
CA GLU A 83 28.20 -6.68 -17.35
C GLU A 83 28.03 -6.51 -15.84
N LYS A 84 28.90 -7.11 -15.04
CA LYS A 84 28.85 -7.02 -13.57
C LYS A 84 29.07 -5.58 -13.07
N ASN A 85 30.07 -4.90 -13.61
CA ASN A 85 30.55 -3.64 -13.08
C ASN A 85 29.89 -2.40 -13.69
N LEU A 86 29.32 -2.51 -14.89
CA LEU A 86 28.72 -1.39 -15.60
C LEU A 86 27.24 -1.60 -15.93
N VAL A 87 26.92 -2.69 -16.65
CA VAL A 87 25.56 -2.86 -17.20
C VAL A 87 24.53 -3.06 -16.10
N ILE A 88 24.82 -3.87 -15.09
CA ILE A 88 23.88 -4.16 -14.01
C ILE A 88 23.65 -2.94 -13.10
N PRO A 89 24.67 -2.22 -12.59
CA PRO A 89 24.45 -0.97 -11.87
C PRO A 89 23.68 0.06 -12.67
N PHE A 90 23.94 0.18 -13.98
CA PHE A 90 23.25 1.13 -14.86
C PHE A 90 21.78 0.78 -15.04
N LYS A 91 21.44 -0.50 -15.26
CA LYS A 91 20.04 -0.97 -15.28
C LYS A 91 19.31 -0.67 -13.95
N SER A 92 19.94 -0.95 -12.82
CA SER A 92 19.38 -0.68 -11.51
C SER A 92 19.15 0.82 -11.26
N PHE A 93 20.11 1.65 -11.68
CA PHE A 93 20.02 3.12 -11.62
C PHE A 93 18.85 3.66 -12.47
N ILE A 94 18.68 3.16 -13.71
CA ILE A 94 17.55 3.55 -14.57
C ILE A 94 16.23 3.17 -13.93
N ASN A 95 16.12 1.97 -13.36
CA ASN A 95 14.90 1.51 -12.71
C ASN A 95 14.52 2.37 -11.49
N ASP A 96 15.50 2.75 -10.66
CA ASP A 96 15.27 3.64 -9.51
C ASP A 96 14.80 5.04 -9.97
N ASN A 97 15.49 5.64 -10.94
CA ASN A 97 15.10 6.95 -11.49
C ASN A 97 13.70 6.92 -12.13
N TYR A 98 13.34 5.84 -12.84
CA TYR A 98 12.00 5.68 -13.39
C TYR A 98 10.93 5.66 -12.29
N CYS A 99 11.17 4.96 -11.18
CA CYS A 99 10.27 4.94 -10.04
C CYS A 99 10.13 6.32 -9.39
N ARG A 100 11.21 7.07 -9.23
CA ARG A 100 11.21 8.43 -8.67
C ARG A 100 10.45 9.40 -9.56
N ASP A 101 10.73 9.38 -10.86
CA ASP A 101 10.05 10.22 -11.86
C ASP A 101 8.54 9.93 -11.92
N THR A 102 8.17 8.65 -11.99
CA THR A 102 6.76 8.24 -11.96
C THR A 102 6.06 8.72 -10.68
N SER A 103 6.69 8.57 -9.53
CA SER A 103 6.15 9.05 -8.26
C SER A 103 5.98 10.59 -8.25
N ALA A 104 6.94 11.33 -8.79
CA ALA A 104 6.85 12.79 -8.91
C ALA A 104 5.69 13.20 -9.84
N LYS A 105 5.56 12.55 -10.99
CA LYS A 105 4.44 12.78 -11.94
C LYS A 105 3.09 12.50 -11.30
N VAL A 106 2.92 11.37 -10.61
CA VAL A 106 1.66 11.03 -9.92
C VAL A 106 1.34 12.08 -8.85
N ARG A 107 2.32 12.49 -8.03
CA ARG A 107 2.11 13.54 -7.01
C ARG A 107 1.68 14.86 -7.64
N SER A 108 2.31 15.25 -8.75
CA SER A 108 1.95 16.48 -9.49
C SER A 108 0.52 16.42 -9.99
N VAL A 109 0.12 15.34 -10.66
CA VAL A 109 -1.26 15.14 -11.14
C VAL A 109 -2.26 15.15 -9.97
N CYS A 110 -1.97 14.47 -8.87
CA CYS A 110 -2.82 14.51 -7.69
C CYS A 110 -2.94 15.91 -7.09
N LYS A 111 -1.87 16.71 -7.10
CA LYS A 111 -1.89 18.10 -6.64
C LYS A 111 -2.80 18.97 -7.51
N VAL A 112 -2.72 18.84 -8.83
CA VAL A 112 -3.60 19.55 -9.77
C VAL A 112 -5.06 19.17 -9.56
N LYS A 113 -5.36 17.86 -9.48
CA LYS A 113 -6.73 17.38 -9.26
C LYS A 113 -7.33 17.90 -7.95
N ARG A 114 -6.54 17.92 -6.86
CA ARG A 114 -6.99 18.50 -5.58
C ARG A 114 -7.32 19.99 -5.70
N LYS A 115 -6.47 20.76 -6.41
CA LYS A 115 -6.73 22.20 -6.65
C LYS A 115 -8.01 22.44 -7.46
N GLN A 116 -8.38 21.50 -8.33
CA GLN A 116 -9.62 21.52 -9.10
C GLN A 116 -10.84 21.01 -8.29
N GLY A 117 -10.70 20.72 -7.01
CA GLY A 117 -11.78 20.18 -6.18
C GLY A 117 -12.16 18.74 -6.48
N GLN A 118 -11.36 17.99 -7.27
CA GLN A 118 -11.63 16.61 -7.60
C GLN A 118 -11.36 15.67 -6.42
N PHE A 119 -12.26 14.74 -6.20
CA PHE A 119 -12.07 13.68 -5.20
C PHE A 119 -11.10 12.61 -5.72
N ILE A 120 -9.96 12.45 -5.04
CA ILE A 120 -8.89 11.53 -5.50
C ILE A 120 -8.69 10.31 -4.59
N SER A 121 -9.42 10.20 -3.48
CA SER A 121 -9.30 9.04 -2.60
C SER A 121 -9.88 7.77 -3.25
N ASN A 122 -9.35 6.61 -2.90
CA ASN A 122 -9.86 5.33 -3.39
C ASN A 122 -11.28 5.05 -2.90
N TYR A 123 -11.61 5.47 -1.69
CA TYR A 123 -12.90 5.20 -1.04
C TYR A 123 -13.54 6.49 -0.59
N ALA A 124 -14.85 6.63 -0.85
CA ALA A 124 -15.64 7.71 -0.29
C ALA A 124 -15.83 7.54 1.23
N PRO A 125 -15.96 8.64 1.98
CA PRO A 125 -16.39 8.62 3.38
C PRO A 125 -17.76 7.95 3.52
N TYR A 126 -18.07 7.44 4.73
CA TYR A 126 -19.38 6.86 5.01
C TYR A 126 -20.50 7.90 4.79
N GLY A 127 -21.62 7.52 4.20
CA GLY A 127 -22.68 8.45 3.79
C GLY A 127 -22.49 9.08 2.41
N TYR A 128 -21.35 8.80 1.77
CA TYR A 128 -21.08 9.18 0.38
C TYR A 128 -20.61 7.99 -0.43
N GLU A 129 -20.85 8.02 -1.72
CA GLU A 129 -20.29 7.08 -2.70
C GLU A 129 -19.68 7.84 -3.88
N LYS A 130 -18.85 7.17 -4.66
CA LYS A 130 -18.34 7.76 -5.90
C LYS A 130 -19.45 7.81 -6.93
N ASP A 131 -19.50 8.91 -7.66
CA ASP A 131 -20.38 9.03 -8.80
C ASP A 131 -20.05 7.95 -9.85
N LYS A 132 -21.08 7.43 -10.52
CA LYS A 132 -20.94 6.35 -11.51
C LYS A 132 -20.30 6.82 -12.80
N GLU A 133 -20.56 8.06 -13.19
CA GLU A 133 -20.06 8.67 -14.43
C GLU A 133 -18.70 9.33 -14.20
N ASP A 134 -18.52 10.00 -13.06
CA ASP A 134 -17.28 10.70 -12.72
C ASP A 134 -16.70 10.22 -11.38
N LYS A 135 -15.72 9.33 -11.44
CA LYS A 135 -15.02 8.79 -10.25
C LYS A 135 -14.30 9.85 -9.40
N HIS A 136 -14.21 11.09 -9.88
CA HIS A 136 -13.62 12.23 -9.16
C HIS A 136 -14.67 13.08 -8.44
N LYS A 137 -15.94 12.69 -8.51
CA LYS A 137 -17.04 13.25 -7.75
C LYS A 137 -17.54 12.26 -6.71
N ILE A 138 -18.12 12.79 -5.65
CA ILE A 138 -18.85 12.00 -4.67
C ILE A 138 -20.29 12.48 -4.60
N VAL A 139 -21.19 11.54 -4.43
CA VAL A 139 -22.64 11.76 -4.29
C VAL A 139 -23.09 11.17 -2.95
N ILE A 140 -24.27 11.57 -2.49
CA ILE A 140 -24.85 11.06 -1.25
C ILE A 140 -25.23 9.60 -1.45
N ASP A 141 -24.75 8.75 -0.53
CA ASP A 141 -25.19 7.37 -0.39
C ASP A 141 -26.52 7.33 0.37
N LYS A 142 -27.61 7.17 -0.35
CA LYS A 142 -28.97 7.19 0.21
C LYS A 142 -29.22 6.16 1.32
N GLU A 143 -28.53 5.01 1.28
CA GLU A 143 -28.66 3.98 2.30
C GLU A 143 -27.95 4.38 3.61
N ALA A 144 -26.83 5.08 3.52
CA ALA A 144 -26.03 5.48 4.67
C ALA A 144 -26.33 6.92 5.17
N GLU A 145 -26.97 7.75 4.36
CA GLU A 145 -27.32 9.15 4.72
C GLU A 145 -28.11 9.22 6.02
N TYR A 146 -29.13 8.40 6.17
CA TYR A 146 -29.96 8.35 7.37
C TYR A 146 -29.14 8.12 8.64
N VAL A 147 -28.18 7.21 8.58
CA VAL A 147 -27.34 6.87 9.73
C VAL A 147 -26.43 8.05 10.09
N VAL A 148 -25.85 8.73 9.11
CA VAL A 148 -25.04 9.92 9.34
C VAL A 148 -25.86 11.02 10.02
N ARG A 149 -27.05 11.32 9.51
CA ARG A 149 -27.96 12.31 10.10
C ARG A 149 -28.34 11.92 11.54
N LYS A 150 -28.62 10.65 11.79
CA LYS A 150 -28.93 10.14 13.13
C LYS A 150 -27.77 10.32 14.11
N ILE A 151 -26.52 10.08 13.68
CA ILE A 151 -25.31 10.29 14.50
C ILE A 151 -25.21 11.76 14.93
N PHE A 152 -25.41 12.69 13.99
CA PHE A 152 -25.37 14.13 14.30
C PHE A 152 -26.54 14.56 15.22
N SER A 153 -27.77 14.07 14.97
CA SER A 153 -28.94 14.36 15.82
C SER A 153 -28.70 13.90 17.25
N MET A 154 -28.30 12.64 17.45
CA MET A 154 -28.01 12.11 18.78
C MET A 154 -26.89 12.89 19.48
N LYS A 155 -25.87 13.37 18.72
CA LYS A 155 -24.82 14.18 19.29
C LYS A 155 -25.33 15.53 19.79
N LEU A 156 -26.23 16.17 19.05
CA LEU A 156 -26.90 17.43 19.44
C LEU A 156 -27.81 17.22 20.66
N GLU A 157 -28.42 16.07 20.81
CA GLU A 157 -29.21 15.66 21.98
C GLU A 157 -28.33 15.34 23.21
N GLY A 158 -27.00 15.45 23.11
CA GLY A 158 -26.07 15.27 24.22
C GLY A 158 -25.52 13.86 24.40
N TYR A 159 -25.82 12.90 23.52
CA TYR A 159 -25.28 11.55 23.65
C TYR A 159 -23.78 11.51 23.48
N SER A 160 -23.11 10.67 24.26
CA SER A 160 -21.69 10.38 24.08
C SER A 160 -21.45 9.55 22.81
N SER A 161 -20.26 9.69 22.21
CA SER A 161 -19.92 8.87 21.01
C SER A 161 -19.97 7.37 21.30
N TYR A 162 -19.70 6.95 22.54
CA TYR A 162 -19.87 5.59 23.00
C TYR A 162 -21.35 5.15 22.98
N SER A 163 -22.24 5.97 23.55
CA SER A 163 -23.69 5.69 23.57
C SER A 163 -24.27 5.63 22.16
N ILE A 164 -23.80 6.50 21.26
CA ILE A 164 -24.18 6.48 19.84
C ILE A 164 -23.74 5.19 19.17
N ALA A 165 -22.48 4.79 19.33
CA ALA A 165 -21.95 3.54 18.77
C ALA A 165 -22.74 2.32 19.29
N LYS A 166 -23.01 2.27 20.59
CA LYS A 166 -23.83 1.22 21.20
C LYS A 166 -25.22 1.18 20.60
N HIS A 167 -25.91 2.32 20.51
CA HIS A 167 -27.25 2.42 19.92
C HIS A 167 -27.29 1.89 18.47
N LEU A 168 -26.27 2.24 17.64
CA LEU A 168 -26.19 1.76 16.27
C LEU A 168 -26.01 0.23 16.21
N ASN A 169 -25.19 -0.34 17.09
CA ASN A 169 -24.98 -1.77 17.18
C ASN A 169 -26.23 -2.52 17.66
N ASP A 170 -26.90 -2.01 18.70
CA ASP A 170 -28.09 -2.61 19.29
C ASP A 170 -29.27 -2.63 18.30
N ASN A 171 -29.29 -1.67 17.36
CA ASN A 171 -30.27 -1.61 16.27
C ASN A 171 -29.80 -2.35 15.00
N GLY A 172 -28.71 -3.11 15.04
CA GLY A 172 -28.23 -3.91 13.90
C GLY A 172 -27.74 -3.09 12.69
N ILE A 173 -27.43 -1.79 12.87
CA ILE A 173 -27.00 -0.92 11.78
C ILE A 173 -25.56 -1.29 11.39
N PRO A 174 -25.30 -1.65 10.11
CA PRO A 174 -23.98 -2.04 9.67
C PRO A 174 -22.95 -0.94 9.88
N SER A 175 -21.76 -1.30 10.39
CA SER A 175 -20.65 -0.36 10.50
C SER A 175 -20.17 0.08 9.11
N PRO A 176 -19.38 1.17 8.99
CA PRO A 176 -18.86 1.62 7.71
C PRO A 176 -18.09 0.56 6.91
N MET A 177 -17.45 -0.37 7.61
CA MET A 177 -16.74 -1.48 6.98
C MET A 177 -17.71 -2.53 6.42
N GLU A 178 -18.70 -2.93 7.21
CA GLU A 178 -19.70 -3.91 6.79
C GLU A 178 -20.60 -3.37 5.68
N HIS A 179 -20.94 -2.08 5.73
CA HIS A 179 -21.66 -1.40 4.64
C HIS A 179 -20.89 -1.44 3.32
N LYS A 180 -19.58 -1.18 3.35
CA LYS A 180 -18.72 -1.30 2.16
C LYS A 180 -18.65 -2.73 1.64
N LYS A 181 -18.57 -3.72 2.51
CA LYS A 181 -18.58 -5.14 2.13
C LYS A 181 -19.91 -5.52 1.46
N ALA A 182 -21.04 -5.08 2.03
CA ALA A 182 -22.36 -5.33 1.45
C ALA A 182 -22.52 -4.74 0.04
N LYS A 183 -21.90 -3.58 -0.23
CA LYS A 183 -21.83 -2.97 -1.56
C LYS A 183 -20.79 -3.62 -2.51
N GLY A 184 -20.15 -4.73 -2.11
CA GLY A 184 -19.16 -5.43 -2.92
C GLY A 184 -17.82 -4.67 -3.07
N ILE A 185 -17.59 -3.62 -2.29
CA ILE A 185 -16.34 -2.85 -2.33
C ILE A 185 -15.23 -3.66 -1.65
N ARG A 186 -14.22 -4.07 -2.42
CA ARG A 186 -13.03 -4.75 -1.87
C ARG A 186 -12.19 -3.77 -1.06
N TYR A 187 -12.48 -3.69 0.23
CA TYR A 187 -11.76 -2.84 1.16
C TYR A 187 -10.70 -3.67 1.89
N LYS A 188 -9.44 -3.53 1.49
CA LYS A 188 -8.31 -4.14 2.22
C LYS A 188 -7.87 -3.17 3.33
N THR A 189 -7.96 -3.62 4.58
CA THR A 189 -7.34 -2.94 5.73
C THR A 189 -6.08 -3.69 6.12
N GLY A 190 -5.12 -3.01 6.74
CA GLY A 190 -3.96 -3.67 7.35
C GLY A 190 -4.34 -4.58 8.53
N PHE A 191 -5.59 -4.54 8.98
CA PHE A 191 -6.15 -5.39 10.01
C PHE A 191 -7.11 -6.38 9.37
N SER A 192 -6.67 -7.62 9.19
CA SER A 192 -7.54 -8.73 8.78
C SER A 192 -8.32 -9.21 10.01
N THR A 193 -9.59 -8.79 10.15
CA THR A 193 -10.49 -9.37 11.14
C THR A 193 -11.45 -10.33 10.45
N LYS A 194 -11.51 -11.58 10.93
CA LYS A 194 -12.55 -12.55 10.54
C LYS A 194 -13.92 -12.23 11.17
N ALA A 195 -13.94 -11.37 12.17
CA ALA A 195 -15.15 -10.96 12.89
C ALA A 195 -15.92 -9.87 12.14
N VAL A 196 -17.23 -9.84 12.33
CA VAL A 196 -18.09 -8.75 11.85
C VAL A 196 -17.70 -7.46 12.54
N ALA A 197 -17.38 -6.44 11.75
CA ALA A 197 -16.95 -5.14 12.28
C ALA A 197 -18.16 -4.39 12.87
N LYS A 198 -18.04 -3.97 14.13
CA LYS A 198 -19.05 -3.20 14.84
C LYS A 198 -18.72 -1.70 14.83
N TRP A 199 -19.73 -0.88 15.12
CA TRP A 199 -19.51 0.53 15.42
C TRP A 199 -18.71 0.68 16.72
N ASP A 200 -17.75 1.58 16.71
CA ASP A 200 -16.93 1.96 17.85
C ASP A 200 -16.88 3.49 18.01
N THR A 201 -16.42 3.96 19.16
CA THR A 201 -16.27 5.39 19.46
C THR A 201 -15.37 6.12 18.43
N PRO A 202 -14.23 5.56 17.98
CA PRO A 202 -13.42 6.17 16.93
C PRO A 202 -14.15 6.31 15.58
N ALA A 203 -15.00 5.37 15.20
CA ALA A 203 -15.76 5.47 13.96
C ALA A 203 -16.78 6.61 14.02
N VAL A 204 -17.51 6.74 15.12
CA VAL A 204 -18.45 7.84 15.35
C VAL A 204 -17.72 9.17 15.36
N ASN A 205 -16.62 9.29 16.10
CA ASN A 205 -15.83 10.52 16.15
C ASN A 205 -15.29 10.93 14.78
N ARG A 206 -14.84 9.99 13.97
CA ARG A 206 -14.38 10.27 12.60
C ARG A 206 -15.49 10.88 11.72
N ILE A 207 -16.74 10.49 11.94
CA ILE A 207 -17.87 11.11 11.24
C ILE A 207 -18.11 12.51 11.77
N LEU A 208 -18.23 12.69 13.08
CA LEU A 208 -18.53 13.96 13.72
C LEU A 208 -17.48 15.05 13.47
N THR A 209 -16.21 14.67 13.24
CA THR A 209 -15.10 15.62 13.04
C THR A 209 -14.68 15.79 11.58
N ASN A 210 -15.34 15.11 10.66
CA ASN A 210 -14.96 15.20 9.26
C ASN A 210 -15.71 16.34 8.57
N GLU A 211 -14.97 17.34 8.15
CA GLU A 211 -15.48 18.54 7.50
C GLU A 211 -16.24 18.31 6.19
N ILE A 212 -16.16 17.11 5.62
CA ILE A 212 -16.90 16.76 4.41
C ILE A 212 -18.42 16.84 4.63
N TYR A 213 -18.89 16.60 5.85
CA TYR A 213 -20.32 16.65 6.20
C TYR A 213 -20.86 18.07 6.32
N ILE A 214 -19.99 19.07 6.30
CA ILE A 214 -20.33 20.49 6.21
C ILE A 214 -19.96 21.10 4.86
N GLY A 215 -19.64 20.24 3.87
CA GLY A 215 -19.37 20.66 2.49
C GLY A 215 -17.90 20.94 2.17
N THR A 216 -16.97 20.78 3.10
CA THR A 216 -15.54 21.03 2.88
C THR A 216 -14.81 19.75 2.47
N LEU A 217 -14.34 19.66 1.22
CA LEU A 217 -13.52 18.56 0.75
C LEU A 217 -12.04 18.78 1.12
N GLN A 218 -11.64 18.28 2.27
CA GLN A 218 -10.26 18.38 2.73
C GLN A 218 -9.43 17.16 2.29
N GLN A 219 -8.41 17.39 1.47
CA GLN A 219 -7.51 16.36 0.94
C GLN A 219 -6.04 16.79 1.06
N GLY A 220 -5.11 15.83 1.16
CA GLY A 220 -3.69 16.14 1.24
C GLY A 220 -3.24 16.68 2.60
N LYS A 221 -3.88 16.24 3.70
CA LYS A 221 -3.57 16.65 5.09
C LYS A 221 -2.12 16.35 5.52
N ARG A 222 -1.47 15.41 4.86
CA ARG A 222 -0.09 15.01 5.15
C ARG A 222 0.70 14.96 3.86
N GLU A 223 1.88 15.55 3.87
CA GLU A 223 2.87 15.45 2.80
C GLU A 223 4.12 14.79 3.39
N LYS A 224 4.65 13.81 2.67
CA LYS A 224 5.92 13.20 3.08
C LYS A 224 7.03 14.17 2.68
N ILE A 225 7.73 14.71 3.67
CA ILE A 225 8.96 15.46 3.48
C ILE A 225 10.06 14.42 3.28
N ASN A 226 10.71 14.45 2.12
CA ASN A 226 11.88 13.60 1.83
C ASN A 226 13.13 14.26 2.35
#